data_9beb0a914d1d927d2df0b389b66cc961
#
_entry.id   9beb0a914d1d927d2df0b389b66cc961
#
_cell.length_a   1.000
_cell.length_b   1.000
_cell.length_c   1.000
_cell.angle_alpha   90.00
_cell.angle_beta   90.00
_cell.angle_gamma   90.00
#
_symmetry.space_group_name_H-M   'P 1'
#
loop_
_entity.id
_entity.type
_entity.pdbx_description
1 polymer ?
#
loop_
_entity_poly.entity_id
_entity_poly.type
_entity_poly.pdbx_seq_one_letter_code
_entity_poly.pdbx_strand_id
1 'polypeptide(L)'
;HPWNALDTCISMGASMGVALGLDKGRAPGEENKRIIGVIGDSTFLHMGMQGLLDITYNGGNVTILLLDNRAVGMTGGQEGPSTGKNLHGEETMRVDFPKLVEALGVKPERIHVRDPYELPTLFKTLREETKIDEPSVIITNQPCVLTDRYIIRQPLMVEDSDCTGCGNCLDIGCPAIMISRRETTLKHGKERELAFVNIDSGACTGCNLCTEVCSPDAIVPFVTATGCSNSCQSSPARVKSQPVSEESL
;
A
#
# COMPACT_ATOMS: atom_id res chain seq x y z
N HIS A 1 1.24 0.47 -16.57
CA HIS A 1 1.33 -0.79 -17.28
C HIS A 1 2.20 -1.79 -16.52
N PRO A 2 1.78 -3.04 -16.30
CA PRO A 2 0.63 -3.69 -16.90
C PRO A 2 -0.72 -3.42 -16.23
N TRP A 3 -0.76 -2.88 -15.00
CA TRP A 3 -2.00 -2.76 -14.21
C TRP A 3 -2.89 -1.59 -14.58
N ASN A 4 -2.43 -0.65 -15.40
CA ASN A 4 -3.17 0.58 -15.74
C ASN A 4 -3.72 1.30 -14.50
N ALA A 5 -2.94 1.32 -13.41
CA ALA A 5 -3.34 1.83 -12.12
C ALA A 5 -3.24 3.35 -11.98
N LEU A 6 -2.64 4.03 -12.96
CA LEU A 6 -2.45 5.47 -12.98
C LEU A 6 -3.04 6.07 -14.26
N ASP A 7 -3.90 7.06 -14.13
CA ASP A 7 -4.42 7.83 -15.26
C ASP A 7 -3.39 8.83 -15.79
N THR A 8 -2.57 9.41 -14.89
CA THR A 8 -1.52 10.34 -15.25
C THR A 8 -0.34 10.28 -14.29
N CYS A 9 0.87 10.49 -14.81
CA CYS A 9 2.10 10.63 -14.05
C CYS A 9 3.02 11.59 -14.79
N ILE A 10 3.30 12.77 -14.24
CA ILE A 10 4.09 13.82 -14.89
C ILE A 10 5.50 13.92 -14.27
N SER A 11 5.56 14.22 -12.97
CA SER A 11 6.81 14.34 -12.22
C SER A 11 6.59 14.13 -10.74
N MET A 12 7.66 13.94 -9.97
CA MET A 12 7.59 13.84 -8.52
C MET A 12 6.97 15.12 -7.93
N GLY A 13 5.97 14.94 -7.06
CA GLY A 13 5.23 16.04 -6.43
C GLY A 13 4.12 16.68 -7.27
N ALA A 14 4.08 16.46 -8.58
CA ALA A 14 3.06 17.02 -9.46
C ALA A 14 1.65 16.50 -9.16
N SER A 15 1.51 15.35 -8.52
CA SER A 15 0.22 14.72 -8.21
C SER A 15 -0.75 15.64 -7.48
N MET A 16 -0.26 16.51 -6.60
CA MET A 16 -1.07 17.45 -5.84
C MET A 16 -1.74 18.50 -6.74
N GLY A 17 -0.93 19.22 -7.51
CA GLY A 17 -1.45 20.24 -8.44
C GLY A 17 -2.26 19.66 -9.58
N VAL A 18 -1.86 18.47 -10.11
CA VAL A 18 -2.62 17.76 -11.14
C VAL A 18 -4.00 17.34 -10.60
N ALA A 19 -4.06 16.80 -9.38
CA ALA A 19 -5.30 16.39 -8.76
C ALA A 19 -6.26 17.58 -8.55
N LEU A 20 -5.76 18.70 -8.06
CA LEU A 20 -6.55 19.93 -7.95
C LEU A 20 -7.01 20.44 -9.32
N GLY A 21 -6.09 20.47 -10.29
CA GLY A 21 -6.42 20.90 -11.65
C GLY A 21 -7.50 20.03 -12.31
N LEU A 22 -7.46 18.71 -12.12
CA LEU A 22 -8.50 17.81 -12.59
C LEU A 22 -9.84 18.05 -11.87
N ASP A 23 -9.80 18.34 -10.56
CA ASP A 23 -11.00 18.66 -9.79
C ASP A 23 -11.66 19.96 -10.28
N LYS A 24 -10.88 21.01 -10.45
CA LYS A 24 -11.41 22.34 -10.90
C LYS A 24 -11.75 22.36 -12.39
N GLY A 25 -11.12 21.48 -13.19
CA GLY A 25 -11.37 21.38 -14.64
C GLY A 25 -12.42 20.34 -15.02
N ARG A 26 -13.22 19.83 -14.09
CA ARG A 26 -14.29 18.86 -14.38
C ARG A 26 -15.28 19.41 -15.40
N ALA A 27 -15.64 18.56 -16.39
CA ALA A 27 -16.73 18.90 -17.30
C ALA A 27 -18.09 18.70 -16.61
N PRO A 28 -19.16 19.40 -17.09
CA PRO A 28 -20.51 19.13 -16.62
C PRO A 28 -20.87 17.64 -16.74
N GLY A 29 -21.39 17.05 -15.68
CA GLY A 29 -21.70 15.61 -15.59
C GLY A 29 -20.59 14.72 -15.07
N GLU A 30 -19.42 15.29 -14.72
CA GLU A 30 -18.28 14.57 -14.17
C GLU A 30 -18.12 14.77 -12.66
N GLU A 31 -19.09 15.34 -12.00
CA GLU A 31 -19.06 15.68 -10.56
C GLU A 31 -18.81 14.45 -9.68
N ASN A 32 -19.23 13.27 -10.13
CA ASN A 32 -19.06 12.01 -9.41
C ASN A 32 -17.70 11.30 -9.67
N LYS A 33 -16.84 11.85 -10.52
CA LYS A 33 -15.51 11.28 -10.75
C LYS A 33 -14.63 11.53 -9.54
N ARG A 34 -14.06 10.45 -9.02
CA ARG A 34 -13.17 10.49 -7.86
C ARG A 34 -11.75 10.77 -8.31
N ILE A 35 -11.06 11.61 -7.56
CA ILE A 35 -9.67 11.97 -7.84
C ILE A 35 -8.83 11.60 -6.64
N ILE A 36 -7.82 10.77 -6.88
CA ILE A 36 -6.86 10.33 -5.87
C ILE A 36 -5.48 10.78 -6.31
N GLY A 37 -4.84 11.62 -5.52
CA GLY A 37 -3.43 11.97 -5.69
C GLY A 37 -2.55 11.05 -4.84
N VAL A 38 -1.46 10.53 -5.40
CA VAL A 38 -0.51 9.67 -4.68
C VAL A 38 0.83 10.38 -4.58
N ILE A 39 1.41 10.39 -3.37
CA ILE A 39 2.70 11.03 -3.11
C ILE A 39 3.46 10.28 -2.01
N GLY A 40 4.78 10.12 -2.16
CA GLY A 40 5.64 9.57 -1.11
C GLY A 40 5.98 10.61 -0.03
N ASP A 41 6.30 10.16 1.17
CA ASP A 41 6.61 10.96 2.35
C ASP A 41 7.72 12.00 2.11
N SER A 42 8.82 11.58 1.56
CA SER A 42 9.96 12.45 1.23
C SER A 42 9.57 13.52 0.20
N THR A 43 8.89 13.15 -0.87
CA THR A 43 8.41 14.09 -1.89
C THR A 43 7.37 15.06 -1.33
N PHE A 44 6.49 14.58 -0.42
CA PHE A 44 5.52 15.42 0.27
C PHE A 44 6.21 16.53 1.07
N LEU A 45 7.25 16.19 1.84
CA LEU A 45 8.02 17.17 2.62
C LEU A 45 8.80 18.16 1.75
N HIS A 46 9.22 17.75 0.56
CA HIS A 46 9.94 18.66 -0.36
C HIS A 46 9.02 19.58 -1.16
N MET A 47 7.90 19.05 -1.68
CA MET A 47 7.07 19.75 -2.68
C MET A 47 5.57 19.58 -2.47
N GLY A 48 5.12 18.61 -1.66
CA GLY A 48 3.71 18.28 -1.52
C GLY A 48 2.96 19.20 -0.56
N MET A 49 3.63 19.77 0.43
CA MET A 49 3.00 20.64 1.43
C MET A 49 2.30 21.85 0.79
N GLN A 50 2.98 22.51 -0.14
CA GLN A 50 2.41 23.67 -0.85
C GLN A 50 1.20 23.24 -1.69
N GLY A 51 1.29 22.05 -2.34
CA GLY A 51 0.18 21.52 -3.13
C GLY A 51 -1.02 21.13 -2.27
N LEU A 52 -0.81 20.60 -1.06
CA LEU A 52 -1.90 20.30 -0.14
C LEU A 52 -2.55 21.60 0.38
N LEU A 53 -1.74 22.59 0.73
CA LEU A 53 -2.25 23.91 1.13
C LEU A 53 -3.10 24.53 0.01
N ASP A 54 -2.68 24.40 -1.24
CA ASP A 54 -3.43 24.90 -2.39
C ASP A 54 -4.77 24.13 -2.54
N ILE A 55 -4.76 22.81 -2.38
CA ILE A 55 -5.97 21.97 -2.39
C ILE A 55 -6.96 22.42 -1.29
N THR A 56 -6.49 22.58 -0.06
CA THR A 56 -7.36 22.97 1.07
C THR A 56 -7.88 24.39 0.93
N TYR A 57 -7.01 25.32 0.55
CA TYR A 57 -7.35 26.73 0.36
C TYR A 57 -8.40 26.93 -0.74
N ASN A 58 -8.30 26.18 -1.84
CA ASN A 58 -9.23 26.28 -2.96
C ASN A 58 -10.42 25.29 -2.85
N GLY A 59 -10.59 24.61 -1.74
CA GLY A 59 -11.69 23.67 -1.53
C GLY A 59 -11.70 22.56 -2.59
N GLY A 60 -10.56 21.94 -2.82
CA GLY A 60 -10.43 20.82 -3.78
C GLY A 60 -11.10 19.55 -3.25
N ASN A 61 -11.90 18.90 -4.07
CA ASN A 61 -12.48 17.58 -3.76
C ASN A 61 -11.55 16.46 -4.21
N VAL A 62 -10.51 16.24 -3.41
CA VAL A 62 -9.41 15.31 -3.73
C VAL A 62 -9.03 14.48 -2.50
N THR A 63 -8.85 13.19 -2.68
CA THR A 63 -8.24 12.31 -1.67
C THR A 63 -6.76 12.14 -1.96
N ILE A 64 -5.90 12.44 -1.00
CA ILE A 64 -4.46 12.25 -1.11
C ILE A 64 -4.04 10.97 -0.39
N LEU A 65 -3.33 10.10 -1.08
CA LEU A 65 -2.68 8.93 -0.52
C LEU A 65 -1.20 9.27 -0.28
N LEU A 66 -0.84 9.51 0.98
CA LEU A 66 0.52 9.79 1.41
C LEU A 66 1.21 8.49 1.83
N LEU A 67 2.24 8.10 1.10
CA LEU A 67 2.97 6.86 1.33
C LEU A 67 4.15 7.12 2.28
N ASP A 68 3.96 6.90 3.59
CA ASP A 68 5.03 6.98 4.59
C ASP A 68 5.75 5.63 4.70
N ASN A 69 6.83 5.49 3.95
CA ASN A 69 7.70 4.31 4.00
C ASN A 69 8.93 4.48 4.90
N ARG A 70 9.02 5.59 5.61
CA ARG A 70 10.10 5.94 6.54
C ARG A 70 11.49 5.89 5.90
N ALA A 71 11.61 6.27 4.63
CA ALA A 71 12.87 6.31 3.91
C ALA A 71 12.79 7.20 2.68
N VAL A 72 13.89 7.82 2.31
CA VAL A 72 14.04 8.41 0.98
C VAL A 72 14.36 7.25 0.01
N GLY A 73 13.33 6.46 -0.33
CA GLY A 73 13.48 5.12 -0.91
C GLY A 73 14.14 5.10 -2.28
N MET A 74 13.69 5.99 -3.19
CA MET A 74 14.10 5.96 -4.60
C MET A 74 15.59 6.25 -4.81
N THR A 75 16.22 7.01 -3.93
CA THR A 75 17.62 7.43 -4.04
C THR A 75 18.59 6.58 -3.20
N GLY A 76 18.10 5.53 -2.53
CA GLY A 76 18.94 4.58 -1.82
C GLY A 76 18.66 4.44 -0.32
N GLY A 77 17.50 4.88 0.15
CA GLY A 77 17.07 4.65 1.55
C GLY A 77 17.69 5.63 2.56
N GLN A 78 18.04 6.84 2.12
CA GLN A 78 18.64 7.84 3.00
C GLN A 78 17.70 8.23 4.13
N GLU A 79 18.32 8.75 5.20
CA GLU A 79 17.59 9.37 6.30
C GLU A 79 16.95 10.70 5.87
N GLY A 80 15.88 11.06 6.54
CA GLY A 80 15.15 12.29 6.27
C GLY A 80 14.19 12.63 7.41
N PRO A 81 13.45 13.73 7.35
CA PRO A 81 12.58 14.16 8.44
C PRO A 81 11.48 13.15 8.82
N SER A 82 11.12 12.22 7.92
CA SER A 82 10.16 11.14 8.19
C SER A 82 10.76 9.96 8.95
N THR A 83 12.11 9.88 9.04
CA THR A 83 12.80 8.74 9.65
C THR A 83 13.13 8.94 11.13
N GLY A 84 13.27 10.19 11.58
CA GLY A 84 13.69 10.53 12.94
C GLY A 84 15.20 10.41 13.19
N LYS A 85 16.04 10.39 12.13
CA LYS A 85 17.49 10.41 12.21
C LYS A 85 18.08 11.55 11.40
N ASN A 86 19.14 12.16 11.91
CA ASN A 86 19.90 13.21 11.22
C ASN A 86 20.97 12.61 10.29
N LEU A 87 21.76 13.47 9.64
CA LEU A 87 22.82 13.07 8.71
C LEU A 87 23.94 12.24 9.35
N HIS A 88 24.09 12.29 10.66
CA HIS A 88 25.06 11.50 11.42
C HIS A 88 24.49 10.18 11.95
N GLY A 89 23.19 9.89 11.65
CA GLY A 89 22.50 8.71 12.16
C GLY A 89 22.01 8.83 13.61
N GLU A 90 22.14 10.02 14.22
CA GLU A 90 21.68 10.28 15.58
C GLU A 90 20.16 10.53 15.59
N GLU A 91 19.52 10.13 16.67
CA GLU A 91 18.09 10.36 16.86
C GLU A 91 17.78 11.88 16.92
N THR A 92 16.73 12.26 16.21
CA THR A 92 16.26 13.64 16.15
C THR A 92 14.73 13.67 16.00
N MET A 93 14.17 14.88 15.91
CA MET A 93 12.75 15.07 15.69
C MET A 93 12.28 14.32 14.43
N ARG A 94 11.18 13.59 14.58
CA ARG A 94 10.45 13.00 13.46
C ARG A 94 9.23 13.86 13.16
N VAL A 95 8.92 14.04 11.88
CA VAL A 95 7.71 14.73 11.45
C VAL A 95 6.47 13.91 11.80
N ASP A 96 5.52 14.56 12.46
CA ASP A 96 4.19 14.05 12.71
C ASP A 96 3.30 14.43 11.53
N PHE A 97 3.11 13.50 10.59
CA PHE A 97 2.33 13.76 9.38
C PHE A 97 0.87 14.13 9.67
N PRO A 98 0.14 13.47 10.58
CA PRO A 98 -1.21 13.89 10.95
C PRO A 98 -1.30 15.35 11.37
N LYS A 99 -0.44 15.80 12.29
CA LYS A 99 -0.42 17.20 12.73
C LYS A 99 -0.01 18.16 11.62
N LEU A 100 0.96 17.77 10.78
CA LEU A 100 1.37 18.59 9.64
C LEU A 100 0.21 18.77 8.64
N VAL A 101 -0.47 17.68 8.31
CA VAL A 101 -1.60 17.67 7.38
C VAL A 101 -2.78 18.51 7.93
N GLU A 102 -3.06 18.39 9.23
CA GLU A 102 -4.06 19.23 9.92
C GLU A 102 -3.66 20.72 9.86
N ALA A 103 -2.41 21.06 10.12
CA ALA A 103 -1.89 22.42 10.04
C ALA A 103 -1.98 23.01 8.62
N LEU A 104 -1.99 22.16 7.59
CA LEU A 104 -2.20 22.55 6.19
C LEU A 104 -3.70 22.67 5.81
N GLY A 105 -4.61 22.56 6.77
CA GLY A 105 -6.03 22.85 6.60
C GLY A 105 -6.93 21.66 6.32
N VAL A 106 -6.44 20.42 6.40
CA VAL A 106 -7.29 19.24 6.33
C VAL A 106 -7.97 19.03 7.68
N LYS A 107 -9.27 18.76 7.67
CA LYS A 107 -10.03 18.52 8.92
C LYS A 107 -9.56 17.23 9.59
N PRO A 108 -9.46 17.18 10.94
CA PRO A 108 -9.01 15.98 11.66
C PRO A 108 -9.76 14.71 11.30
N GLU A 109 -11.08 14.79 11.10
CA GLU A 109 -11.92 13.64 10.69
C GLU A 109 -11.69 13.18 9.24
N ARG A 110 -10.91 13.93 8.45
CA ARG A 110 -10.49 13.60 7.07
C ARG A 110 -9.04 13.11 6.99
N ILE A 111 -8.38 12.91 8.14
CA ILE A 111 -7.00 12.43 8.22
C ILE A 111 -7.02 11.00 8.77
N HIS A 112 -6.49 10.07 8.01
CA HIS A 112 -6.47 8.66 8.39
C HIS A 112 -5.06 8.09 8.30
N VAL A 113 -4.63 7.38 9.35
CA VAL A 113 -3.41 6.56 9.31
C VAL A 113 -3.84 5.09 9.12
N ARG A 114 -3.26 4.40 8.13
CA ARG A 114 -3.63 3.03 7.80
C ARG A 114 -2.39 2.18 7.53
N ASP A 115 -2.46 0.93 7.93
CA ASP A 115 -1.49 -0.08 7.52
C ASP A 115 -1.78 -0.50 6.06
N PRO A 116 -0.83 -0.35 5.12
CA PRO A 116 -1.03 -0.75 3.73
C PRO A 116 -1.19 -2.27 3.55
N TYR A 117 -0.82 -3.08 4.54
CA TYR A 117 -1.00 -4.53 4.51
C TYR A 117 -2.38 -4.98 5.03
N GLU A 118 -3.16 -4.09 5.64
CA GLU A 118 -4.56 -4.33 6.00
C GLU A 118 -5.49 -3.87 4.87
N LEU A 119 -5.50 -4.58 3.76
CA LEU A 119 -6.25 -4.21 2.56
C LEU A 119 -7.73 -3.92 2.80
N PRO A 120 -8.49 -4.73 3.58
CA PRO A 120 -9.91 -4.46 3.79
C PRO A 120 -10.16 -3.10 4.44
N THR A 121 -9.35 -2.73 5.43
CA THR A 121 -9.44 -1.45 6.15
C THR A 121 -9.06 -0.29 5.25
N LEU A 122 -7.95 -0.41 4.51
CA LEU A 122 -7.49 0.60 3.57
C LEU A 122 -8.52 0.85 2.46
N PHE A 123 -9.02 -0.22 1.83
CA PHE A 123 -10.04 -0.10 0.79
C PHE A 123 -11.35 0.51 1.30
N LYS A 124 -11.78 0.14 2.51
CA LYS A 124 -12.96 0.74 3.12
C LYS A 124 -12.76 2.25 3.28
N THR A 125 -11.64 2.67 3.87
CA THR A 125 -11.32 4.10 4.07
C THR A 125 -11.27 4.84 2.73
N LEU A 126 -10.59 4.31 1.72
CA LEU A 126 -10.54 4.92 0.38
C LEU A 126 -11.95 5.09 -0.24
N ARG A 127 -12.81 4.07 -0.12
CA ARG A 127 -14.18 4.13 -0.65
C ARG A 127 -15.07 5.13 0.07
N GLU A 128 -14.85 5.32 1.36
CA GLU A 128 -15.60 6.28 2.17
C GLU A 128 -15.14 7.70 1.87
N GLU A 129 -13.82 7.96 1.96
CA GLU A 129 -13.26 9.30 1.76
C GLU A 129 -13.48 9.83 0.34
N THR A 130 -13.32 9.02 -0.68
CA THR A 130 -13.56 9.44 -2.07
C THR A 130 -15.01 9.77 -2.40
N LYS A 131 -15.97 9.58 -1.49
CA LYS A 131 -17.38 9.98 -1.67
C LYS A 131 -17.71 11.32 -1.03
N ILE A 132 -16.80 11.87 -0.26
CA ILE A 132 -17.01 13.09 0.50
C ILE A 132 -16.41 14.24 -0.30
N ASP A 133 -17.18 15.31 -0.45
CA ASP A 133 -16.81 16.49 -1.24
C ASP A 133 -15.91 17.45 -0.42
N GLU A 134 -14.85 16.91 0.16
CA GLU A 134 -13.86 17.63 0.95
C GLU A 134 -12.46 17.03 0.73
N PRO A 135 -11.38 17.83 0.92
CA PRO A 135 -10.03 17.28 0.90
C PRO A 135 -9.83 16.24 2.00
N SER A 136 -9.25 15.12 1.68
CA SER A 136 -8.88 14.09 2.66
C SER A 136 -7.47 13.57 2.44
N VAL A 137 -6.82 13.09 3.50
CA VAL A 137 -5.49 12.49 3.42
C VAL A 137 -5.48 11.15 4.13
N ILE A 138 -5.06 10.12 3.40
CA ILE A 138 -4.84 8.78 3.94
C ILE A 138 -3.33 8.55 3.95
N ILE A 139 -2.76 8.39 5.14
CA ILE A 139 -1.35 8.16 5.38
C ILE A 139 -1.16 6.66 5.54
N THR A 140 -0.45 6.02 4.60
CA THR A 140 -0.06 4.62 4.77
C THR A 140 1.29 4.56 5.46
N ASN A 141 1.37 3.84 6.58
CA ASN A 141 2.55 3.85 7.43
C ASN A 141 3.12 2.44 7.61
N GLN A 142 4.15 2.12 6.81
CA GLN A 142 4.96 0.91 6.97
C GLN A 142 6.39 1.14 6.47
N PRO A 143 7.43 0.63 7.17
CA PRO A 143 8.80 0.77 6.72
C PRO A 143 9.02 0.15 5.34
N CYS A 144 9.90 0.76 4.53
CA CYS A 144 10.31 0.18 3.26
C CYS A 144 10.98 -1.18 3.48
N VAL A 145 10.57 -2.18 2.70
CA VAL A 145 11.10 -3.56 2.78
C VAL A 145 12.60 -3.68 2.49
N LEU A 146 13.19 -2.65 1.88
CA LEU A 146 14.61 -2.58 1.56
C LEU A 146 15.46 -1.94 2.66
N THR A 147 14.85 -1.55 3.77
CA THR A 147 15.56 -0.96 4.91
C THR A 147 15.66 -1.95 6.06
N ASP A 148 16.64 -1.76 6.94
CA ASP A 148 16.84 -2.51 8.17
C ASP A 148 15.69 -2.34 9.19
N ARG A 149 14.83 -1.35 8.98
CA ARG A 149 13.61 -1.13 9.80
C ARG A 149 12.50 -2.11 9.49
N TYR A 150 12.54 -2.77 8.32
CA TYR A 150 11.55 -3.77 7.95
C TYR A 150 11.91 -5.13 8.56
N ILE A 151 10.96 -5.72 9.26
CA ILE A 151 11.10 -7.07 9.82
C ILE A 151 10.67 -8.08 8.76
N ILE A 152 11.63 -8.79 8.18
CA ILE A 152 11.36 -9.91 7.27
C ILE A 152 10.72 -11.03 8.10
N ARG A 153 9.54 -11.47 7.66
CA ARG A 153 8.81 -12.58 8.27
C ARG A 153 9.08 -13.87 7.51
N GLN A 154 8.50 -14.98 7.99
CA GLN A 154 8.59 -16.28 7.31
C GLN A 154 8.07 -16.15 5.88
N PRO A 155 8.85 -16.57 4.87
CA PRO A 155 8.40 -16.59 3.48
C PRO A 155 7.16 -17.45 3.30
N LEU A 156 6.44 -17.21 2.21
CA LEU A 156 5.25 -17.96 1.84
C LEU A 156 5.54 -18.87 0.65
N MET A 157 4.70 -19.87 0.48
CA MET A 157 4.67 -20.79 -0.67
C MET A 157 3.25 -20.99 -1.16
N VAL A 158 3.11 -21.51 -2.35
CA VAL A 158 1.80 -21.91 -2.91
C VAL A 158 1.66 -23.41 -2.74
N GLU A 159 0.55 -23.85 -2.13
CA GLU A 159 0.13 -25.25 -2.15
C GLU A 159 -0.56 -25.53 -3.48
N ASP A 160 0.11 -26.28 -4.34
CA ASP A 160 -0.32 -26.47 -5.75
C ASP A 160 -1.65 -27.22 -5.86
N SER A 161 -1.96 -28.10 -4.89
CA SER A 161 -3.24 -28.81 -4.81
C SER A 161 -4.44 -27.88 -4.59
N ASP A 162 -4.25 -26.77 -3.91
CA ASP A 162 -5.30 -25.86 -3.51
C ASP A 162 -5.39 -24.67 -4.47
N CYS A 163 -4.32 -24.42 -5.24
CA CYS A 163 -4.27 -23.32 -6.19
C CYS A 163 -5.23 -23.56 -7.37
N THR A 164 -6.16 -22.64 -7.57
CA THR A 164 -7.14 -22.70 -8.67
C THR A 164 -6.70 -21.99 -9.95
N GLY A 165 -5.51 -21.42 -9.99
CA GLY A 165 -5.01 -20.66 -11.13
C GLY A 165 -5.78 -19.37 -11.43
N CYS A 166 -6.49 -18.81 -10.44
CA CYS A 166 -7.33 -17.61 -10.64
C CYS A 166 -6.55 -16.33 -10.98
N GLY A 167 -5.25 -16.25 -10.61
CA GLY A 167 -4.38 -15.12 -10.92
C GLY A 167 -4.52 -13.89 -10.02
N ASN A 168 -5.45 -13.85 -9.05
CA ASN A 168 -5.69 -12.68 -8.21
C ASN A 168 -4.42 -12.19 -7.46
N CYS A 169 -3.53 -13.11 -7.07
CA CYS A 169 -2.27 -12.78 -6.43
C CYS A 169 -1.27 -12.06 -7.36
N LEU A 170 -1.40 -12.21 -8.67
CA LEU A 170 -0.58 -11.51 -9.66
C LEU A 170 -0.93 -10.01 -9.72
N ASP A 171 -2.18 -9.66 -9.43
CA ASP A 171 -2.65 -8.27 -9.46
C ASP A 171 -2.01 -7.40 -8.36
N ILE A 172 -1.40 -8.01 -7.34
CA ILE A 172 -0.62 -7.30 -6.32
C ILE A 172 0.69 -6.73 -6.90
N GLY A 173 1.21 -7.34 -7.98
CA GLY A 173 2.49 -6.94 -8.56
C GLY A 173 3.71 -7.29 -7.72
N CYS A 174 3.61 -8.30 -6.87
CA CYS A 174 4.71 -8.74 -6.02
C CYS A 174 5.84 -9.38 -6.86
N PRO A 175 7.10 -8.92 -6.74
CA PRO A 175 8.22 -9.48 -7.51
C PRO A 175 8.55 -10.92 -7.15
N ALA A 176 8.13 -11.41 -5.97
CA ALA A 176 8.33 -12.80 -5.56
C ALA A 176 7.33 -13.76 -6.20
N ILE A 177 6.21 -13.29 -6.77
CA ILE A 177 5.18 -14.13 -7.36
C ILE A 177 5.42 -14.27 -8.86
N MET A 178 5.64 -15.50 -9.31
CA MET A 178 5.91 -15.82 -10.70
C MET A 178 4.88 -16.83 -11.23
N ILE A 179 4.52 -16.72 -12.50
CA ILE A 179 3.68 -17.72 -13.18
C ILE A 179 4.51 -18.98 -13.39
N SER A 180 4.06 -20.10 -12.82
CA SER A 180 4.68 -21.41 -13.00
C SER A 180 4.16 -22.12 -14.24
N ARG A 181 2.83 -22.07 -14.48
CA ARG A 181 2.18 -22.66 -15.67
C ARG A 181 0.90 -21.91 -16.02
N ARG A 182 0.48 -22.02 -17.27
CA ARG A 182 -0.80 -21.52 -17.77
C ARG A 182 -1.60 -22.71 -18.32
N GLU A 183 -2.88 -22.70 -18.08
CA GLU A 183 -3.81 -23.70 -18.58
C GLU A 183 -5.04 -23.01 -19.16
N THR A 184 -5.58 -23.54 -20.24
CA THR A 184 -6.85 -23.04 -20.81
C THR A 184 -7.97 -23.99 -20.42
N THR A 185 -9.05 -23.46 -19.86
CA THR A 185 -10.23 -24.25 -19.51
C THR A 185 -11.49 -23.62 -20.13
N LEU A 186 -12.49 -24.45 -20.37
CA LEU A 186 -13.81 -24.00 -20.84
C LEU A 186 -14.74 -23.86 -19.62
N LYS A 187 -15.17 -22.64 -19.34
CA LYS A 187 -16.18 -22.39 -18.30
C LYS A 187 -17.39 -21.67 -18.91
N HIS A 188 -18.57 -22.26 -18.81
CA HIS A 188 -19.82 -21.76 -19.41
C HIS A 188 -19.69 -21.49 -20.92
N GLY A 189 -18.97 -22.33 -21.67
CA GLY A 189 -18.77 -22.21 -23.12
C GLY A 189 -17.80 -21.08 -23.54
N LYS A 190 -17.10 -20.45 -22.60
CA LYS A 190 -16.03 -19.48 -22.87
C LYS A 190 -14.69 -20.01 -22.43
N GLU A 191 -13.69 -19.82 -23.26
CA GLU A 191 -12.30 -20.08 -22.88
C GLU A 191 -11.86 -19.12 -21.79
N ARG A 192 -11.24 -19.68 -20.76
CA ARG A 192 -10.62 -18.95 -19.66
C ARG A 192 -9.20 -19.44 -19.48
N GLU A 193 -8.26 -18.52 -19.46
CA GLU A 193 -6.88 -18.80 -19.12
C GLU A 193 -6.73 -18.83 -17.59
N LEU A 194 -6.13 -19.90 -17.09
CA LEU A 194 -5.72 -20.06 -15.69
C LEU A 194 -4.21 -19.83 -15.59
N ALA A 195 -3.79 -19.07 -14.58
CA ALA A 195 -2.39 -18.78 -14.31
C ALA A 195 -2.02 -19.32 -12.91
N PHE A 196 -1.39 -20.46 -12.88
CA PHE A 196 -0.85 -21.03 -11.66
C PHE A 196 0.48 -20.35 -11.32
N VAL A 197 0.72 -20.11 -10.05
CA VAL A 197 1.85 -19.30 -9.59
C VAL A 197 2.75 -20.08 -8.64
N ASN A 198 3.98 -19.61 -8.53
CA ASN A 198 4.93 -19.99 -7.49
C ASN A 198 5.44 -18.74 -6.78
N ILE A 199 5.91 -18.88 -5.55
CA ILE A 199 6.52 -17.81 -4.76
C ILE A 199 8.00 -18.15 -4.55
N ASP A 200 8.86 -17.23 -4.99
CA ASP A 200 10.29 -17.33 -4.68
C ASP A 200 10.52 -16.99 -3.21
N SER A 201 10.90 -17.98 -2.41
CA SER A 201 11.15 -17.82 -0.99
C SER A 201 12.32 -16.89 -0.68
N GLY A 202 13.27 -16.73 -1.60
CA GLY A 202 14.41 -15.82 -1.45
C GLY A 202 14.03 -14.35 -1.64
N ALA A 203 13.01 -14.08 -2.46
CA ALA A 203 12.48 -12.73 -2.69
C ALA A 203 11.28 -12.39 -1.78
N CYS A 204 10.69 -13.38 -1.13
CA CYS A 204 9.49 -13.20 -0.31
C CYS A 204 9.84 -12.63 1.07
N THR A 205 9.24 -11.50 1.42
CA THR A 205 9.42 -10.83 2.72
C THR A 205 8.40 -11.28 3.79
N GLY A 206 7.48 -12.18 3.45
CA GLY A 206 6.44 -12.67 4.37
C GLY A 206 5.41 -11.59 4.78
N CYS A 207 5.14 -10.62 3.93
CA CYS A 207 4.21 -9.52 4.25
C CYS A 207 2.73 -9.93 4.31
N ASN A 208 2.38 -11.14 3.89
CA ASN A 208 1.03 -11.72 3.86
C ASN A 208 0.01 -11.02 2.92
N LEU A 209 0.42 -10.04 2.12
CA LEU A 209 -0.50 -9.32 1.24
C LEU A 209 -1.20 -10.26 0.24
N CYS A 210 -0.47 -11.26 -0.26
CA CYS A 210 -1.00 -12.24 -1.22
C CYS A 210 -2.01 -13.22 -0.59
N THR A 211 -1.95 -13.46 0.72
CA THR A 211 -2.94 -14.30 1.40
C THR A 211 -4.30 -13.61 1.51
N GLU A 212 -4.32 -12.27 1.62
CA GLU A 212 -5.56 -11.48 1.69
C GLU A 212 -6.41 -11.54 0.40
N VAL A 213 -5.77 -11.81 -0.74
CA VAL A 213 -6.45 -11.91 -2.05
C VAL A 213 -6.61 -13.35 -2.54
N CYS A 214 -6.06 -14.33 -1.82
CA CYS A 214 -6.13 -15.73 -2.17
C CYS A 214 -7.43 -16.35 -1.66
N SER A 215 -8.48 -16.36 -2.49
CA SER A 215 -9.78 -16.92 -2.10
C SER A 215 -9.75 -18.42 -1.74
N PRO A 216 -8.94 -19.30 -2.41
CA PRO A 216 -8.82 -20.69 -2.03
C PRO A 216 -7.88 -20.98 -0.86
N ASP A 217 -7.29 -19.93 -0.24
CA ASP A 217 -6.31 -20.05 0.85
C ASP A 217 -5.07 -20.92 0.51
N ALA A 218 -4.71 -21.00 -0.78
CA ALA A 218 -3.61 -21.81 -1.30
C ALA A 218 -2.21 -21.24 -0.99
N ILE A 219 -2.11 -20.06 -0.37
CA ILE A 219 -0.83 -19.43 -0.02
C ILE A 219 -0.60 -19.61 1.48
N VAL A 220 0.44 -20.38 1.80
CA VAL A 220 0.76 -20.85 3.15
C VAL A 220 2.21 -20.51 3.53
N PRO A 221 2.58 -20.53 4.83
CA PRO A 221 3.96 -20.36 5.25
C PRO A 221 4.88 -21.41 4.64
N PHE A 222 6.04 -21.02 4.15
CA PHE A 222 7.05 -21.90 3.58
C PHE A 222 7.62 -22.84 4.64
N VAL A 223 7.47 -24.15 4.43
CA VAL A 223 8.04 -25.16 5.31
C VAL A 223 9.23 -25.81 4.60
N THR A 224 10.43 -25.65 5.16
CA THR A 224 11.60 -26.39 4.67
C THR A 224 11.46 -27.88 5.01
N ALA A 225 11.66 -28.74 4.05
CA ALA A 225 11.58 -30.20 4.22
C ALA A 225 12.68 -30.83 5.12
N THR A 226 13.38 -30.02 5.92
CA THR A 226 14.41 -30.48 6.84
C THR A 226 13.90 -30.48 8.28
N GLY A 227 13.53 -31.68 8.76
CA GLY A 227 13.55 -32.02 10.17
C GLY A 227 12.32 -31.66 10.98
N CYS A 228 11.25 -32.41 10.81
CA CYS A 228 10.27 -32.55 11.87
C CYS A 228 10.83 -33.41 12.97
N SER A 229 11.31 -32.86 14.08
CA SER A 229 11.38 -33.56 15.36
C SER A 229 10.77 -32.64 16.42
N ASN A 230 9.58 -33.08 16.86
CA ASN A 230 8.87 -32.77 18.10
C ASN A 230 8.15 -31.42 18.26
N SER A 231 6.84 -31.57 18.38
CA SER A 231 5.87 -30.71 19.09
C SER A 231 5.65 -29.30 18.54
N CYS A 232 4.81 -29.22 17.51
CA CYS A 232 3.95 -28.04 17.35
C CYS A 232 2.50 -28.49 17.11
N GLN A 233 1.81 -28.67 18.20
CA GLN A 233 0.35 -28.56 18.23
C GLN A 233 0.02 -27.08 18.22
N SER A 234 -0.83 -26.70 17.34
CA SER A 234 -1.68 -25.53 17.19
C SER A 234 -1.53 -24.88 15.83
N SER A 235 -2.56 -25.04 15.02
CA SER A 235 -2.81 -24.19 13.83
C SER A 235 -2.69 -22.73 14.25
N PRO A 236 -1.93 -21.88 13.54
CA PRO A 236 -1.96 -20.46 13.81
C PRO A 236 -3.34 -19.95 13.40
N ALA A 237 -4.19 -19.71 14.39
CA ALA A 237 -5.34 -18.85 14.22
C ALA A 237 -4.87 -17.57 13.52
N ARG A 238 -5.67 -17.06 12.58
CA ARG A 238 -5.50 -15.72 11.98
C ARG A 238 -4.98 -14.78 13.04
N VAL A 239 -3.72 -14.39 12.96
CA VAL A 239 -3.19 -13.32 13.79
C VAL A 239 -3.81 -12.04 13.26
N LYS A 240 -4.92 -11.66 13.86
CA LYS A 240 -5.44 -10.30 13.72
C LYS A 240 -4.33 -9.40 14.23
N SER A 241 -3.84 -8.52 13.38
CA SER A 241 -2.94 -7.44 13.75
C SER A 241 -3.52 -6.75 14.99
N GLN A 242 -2.77 -6.74 16.07
CA GLN A 242 -3.15 -5.94 17.23
C GLN A 242 -3.02 -4.47 16.83
N PRO A 243 -4.02 -3.64 17.14
CA PRO A 243 -3.89 -2.20 16.92
C PRO A 243 -2.69 -1.70 17.73
N VAL A 244 -1.85 -0.92 17.08
CA VAL A 244 -0.76 -0.20 17.74
C VAL A 244 -1.39 0.64 18.83
N SER A 245 -1.04 0.37 20.08
CA SER A 245 -1.52 1.13 21.24
C SER A 245 -1.12 2.60 21.07
N GLU A 246 -2.05 3.50 21.35
CA GLU A 246 -1.90 4.97 21.24
C GLU A 246 -0.86 5.57 22.20
N GLU A 247 -0.05 4.77 22.88
CA GLU A 247 0.89 5.24 23.92
C GLU A 247 2.34 5.47 23.42
N SER A 248 2.60 5.50 22.12
CA SER A 248 3.93 5.81 21.59
C SER A 248 3.90 6.76 20.37
N LEU A 249 3.07 7.79 20.48
CA LEU A 249 3.11 8.98 19.60
C LEU A 249 3.90 10.10 20.26
#